data_e8c7751595af4b4f15c6e8045952b6b9
#
_entry.id   e8c7751595af4b4f15c6e8045952b6b9
#
_cell.length_a   1.000
_cell.length_b   1.000
_cell.length_c   1.000
_cell.angle_alpha   90.00
_cell.angle_beta   90.00
_cell.angle_gamma   90.00
#
_symmetry.space_group_name_H-M   'P 1'
#
loop_
_entity.id
_entity.type
_entity.pdbx_description
1 polymer ?
#
loop_
_entity_poly.entity_id
_entity_poly.type
_entity_poly.pdbx_seq_one_letter_code
_entity_poly.pdbx_strand_id
1 'polypeptide(L)'
;MKRLHQVFVCCFAILSLMLLYNTSQALLFDFEKADQINQWKDLAGKMEIKDGLFCSTSAAGGPLVSMIKDWKDEWSDYTITTKAQGLIGDGDWGIAFRVQDIANHYSWQFCNGSLMFITYVGGGRVESVIQGQGEVLEEWQEYKVDVKGNKFDLYFNGKLLKSVTHDALETGSVGTFSWINAGLVVGAHGGAALDDFNVEGKGIPSSKLSVESKNKLAVTWAGLKK
;
A
#
# COMPACT_ATOMS: atom_id res chain seq x y z
N MET A 1 3.38 -20.36 54.02
CA MET A 1 4.18 -20.66 52.82
C MET A 1 3.34 -20.95 51.54
N LYS A 2 2.28 -21.75 51.59
CA LYS A 2 1.46 -22.08 50.37
C LYS A 2 0.78 -20.86 49.73
N ARG A 3 0.30 -19.87 50.49
CA ARG A 3 -0.34 -18.65 49.91
C ARG A 3 0.64 -17.71 49.18
N LEU A 4 1.88 -17.64 49.65
CA LEU A 4 2.89 -16.81 49.00
C LEU A 4 3.32 -17.37 47.64
N HIS A 5 3.36 -18.72 47.52
CA HIS A 5 3.66 -19.39 46.23
C HIS A 5 2.56 -19.17 45.21
N GLN A 6 1.27 -19.18 45.59
CA GLN A 6 0.16 -18.94 44.67
C GLN A 6 0.15 -17.49 44.11
N VAL A 7 0.48 -16.50 44.97
CA VAL A 7 0.56 -15.10 44.52
C VAL A 7 1.72 -14.91 43.52
N PHE A 8 2.89 -15.53 43.77
CA PHE A 8 4.01 -15.47 42.83
C PHE A 8 3.73 -16.12 41.46
N VAL A 9 3.05 -17.26 41.46
CA VAL A 9 2.68 -17.94 40.18
C VAL A 9 1.65 -17.13 39.42
N CYS A 10 0.66 -16.50 40.07
CA CYS A 10 -0.30 -15.64 39.38
C CYS A 10 0.36 -14.35 38.82
N CYS A 11 1.25 -13.73 39.55
CA CYS A 11 1.98 -12.55 39.05
C CYS A 11 2.89 -12.88 37.87
N PHE A 12 3.55 -14.04 37.86
CA PHE A 12 4.38 -14.49 36.75
C PHE A 12 3.53 -14.82 35.50
N ALA A 13 2.35 -15.43 35.68
CA ALA A 13 1.42 -15.72 34.59
C ALA A 13 0.84 -14.45 33.98
N ILE A 14 0.53 -13.42 34.79
CA ILE A 14 0.05 -12.12 34.30
C ILE A 14 1.17 -11.36 33.58
N LEU A 15 2.39 -11.40 34.10
CA LEU A 15 3.55 -10.76 33.47
C LEU A 15 3.93 -11.43 32.13
N SER A 16 3.82 -12.77 32.05
CA SER A 16 4.05 -13.49 30.79
C SER A 16 2.95 -13.26 29.76
N LEU A 17 1.70 -13.05 30.19
CA LEU A 17 0.60 -12.69 29.28
C LEU A 17 0.75 -11.27 28.71
N MET A 18 1.30 -10.32 29.49
CA MET A 18 1.55 -8.96 29.02
C MET A 18 2.70 -8.88 27.98
N LEU A 19 3.62 -9.84 27.96
CA LEU A 19 4.71 -9.91 26.99
C LEU A 19 4.27 -10.46 25.61
N LEU A 20 3.05 -10.97 25.48
CA LEU A 20 2.52 -11.53 24.22
C LEU A 20 1.65 -10.56 23.41
N TYR A 21 1.40 -9.34 23.92
CA TYR A 21 0.79 -8.29 23.12
C TYR A 21 1.85 -7.67 22.20
N ASN A 22 2.28 -8.41 21.19
CA ASN A 22 2.82 -7.80 19.99
C ASN A 22 1.64 -7.07 19.32
N THR A 23 1.39 -5.83 19.70
CA THR A 23 0.52 -4.97 18.93
C THR A 23 1.18 -4.84 17.57
N SER A 24 0.61 -5.47 16.56
CA SER A 24 0.97 -5.18 15.17
C SER A 24 0.80 -3.67 15.00
N GLN A 25 1.91 -2.99 14.81
CA GLN A 25 1.88 -1.56 14.55
C GLN A 25 1.60 -1.40 13.07
N ALA A 26 0.66 -0.54 12.74
CA ALA A 26 0.25 -0.27 11.37
C ALA A 26 0.37 1.23 11.10
N LEU A 27 1.00 1.56 9.99
CA LEU A 27 1.01 2.90 9.41
C LEU A 27 -0.09 2.96 8.36
N LEU A 28 -1.18 3.63 8.70
CA LEU A 28 -2.36 3.72 7.83
C LEU A 28 -2.53 5.16 7.32
N PHE A 29 -2.79 5.29 6.04
CA PHE A 29 -3.21 6.52 5.36
C PHE A 29 -4.62 6.28 4.80
N ASP A 30 -5.62 6.91 5.43
CA ASP A 30 -7.01 6.91 4.99
C ASP A 30 -7.34 8.12 4.10
N PHE A 31 -6.36 8.93 3.81
CA PHE A 31 -6.38 10.14 3.00
C PHE A 31 -7.52 11.13 3.29
N GLU A 32 -8.21 10.96 4.39
CA GLU A 32 -9.28 11.87 4.85
C GLU A 32 -8.78 13.28 5.22
N LYS A 33 -7.46 13.39 5.50
CA LYS A 33 -6.82 14.65 5.85
C LYS A 33 -5.77 15.02 4.81
N ALA A 34 -5.92 16.19 4.22
CA ALA A 34 -5.01 16.69 3.18
C ALA A 34 -3.55 16.81 3.65
N ASP A 35 -3.30 16.99 4.95
CA ASP A 35 -1.95 17.10 5.52
C ASP A 35 -1.18 15.77 5.53
N GLN A 36 -1.85 14.63 5.35
CA GLN A 36 -1.18 13.34 5.16
C GLN A 36 -0.24 13.34 3.94
N ILE A 37 -0.49 14.18 2.93
CA ILE A 37 0.41 14.37 1.78
C ILE A 37 1.84 14.75 2.21
N ASN A 38 1.99 15.42 3.34
CA ASN A 38 3.31 15.84 3.85
C ASN A 38 4.21 14.67 4.22
N GLN A 39 3.66 13.47 4.40
CA GLN A 39 4.39 12.24 4.69
C GLN A 39 4.83 11.50 3.42
N TRP A 40 4.43 12.00 2.26
CA TRP A 40 4.73 11.42 0.95
C TRP A 40 5.73 12.26 0.17
N LYS A 41 6.53 11.61 -0.66
CA LYS A 41 7.50 12.22 -1.58
C LYS A 41 7.24 11.70 -2.98
N ASP A 42 6.92 12.61 -3.88
CA ASP A 42 6.83 12.30 -5.30
C ASP A 42 8.23 12.11 -5.89
N LEU A 43 8.45 11.01 -6.56
CA LEU A 43 9.65 10.72 -7.34
C LEU A 43 9.44 11.03 -8.81
N ALA A 44 8.22 10.85 -9.30
CA ALA A 44 7.80 11.22 -10.63
C ALA A 44 6.32 11.61 -10.61
N GLY A 45 5.96 12.59 -11.46
CA GLY A 45 4.63 13.16 -11.49
C GLY A 45 4.28 13.92 -10.20
N LYS A 46 3.01 14.12 -9.96
CA LYS A 46 2.51 14.76 -8.75
C LYS A 46 1.25 14.07 -8.26
N MET A 47 1.24 13.72 -6.99
CA MET A 47 0.08 13.17 -6.30
C MET A 47 -0.53 14.21 -5.38
N GLU A 48 -1.83 14.15 -5.20
CA GLU A 48 -2.62 15.01 -4.31
C GLU A 48 -3.56 14.17 -3.48
N ILE A 49 -3.97 14.71 -2.32
CA ILE A 49 -5.11 14.20 -1.59
C ILE A 49 -6.30 15.08 -1.93
N LYS A 50 -7.32 14.47 -2.53
CA LYS A 50 -8.53 15.16 -2.95
C LYS A 50 -9.74 14.27 -2.73
N ASP A 51 -10.77 14.82 -2.11
CA ASP A 51 -12.02 14.13 -1.79
C ASP A 51 -11.81 12.81 -1.00
N GLY A 52 -10.79 12.79 -0.10
CA GLY A 52 -10.42 11.61 0.69
C GLY A 52 -9.66 10.54 -0.09
N LEU A 53 -9.11 10.86 -1.27
CA LEU A 53 -8.41 9.91 -2.13
C LEU A 53 -7.00 10.41 -2.47
N PHE A 54 -6.06 9.48 -2.59
CA PHE A 54 -4.72 9.75 -3.08
C PHE A 54 -4.68 9.54 -4.60
N CYS A 55 -4.58 10.61 -5.35
CA CYS A 55 -4.73 10.60 -6.79
C CYS A 55 -3.83 11.62 -7.48
N SER A 56 -3.63 11.46 -8.78
CA SER A 56 -3.02 12.48 -9.62
C SER A 56 -4.07 13.37 -10.25
N THR A 57 -3.81 14.68 -10.27
CA THR A 57 -4.58 15.65 -11.06
C THR A 57 -3.82 16.13 -12.30
N SER A 58 -2.63 15.57 -12.54
CA SER A 58 -1.77 15.96 -13.65
C SER A 58 -2.24 15.35 -14.97
N ALA A 59 -2.45 16.19 -15.96
CA ALA A 59 -2.71 15.76 -17.34
C ALA A 59 -1.43 15.56 -18.18
N ALA A 60 -0.24 15.65 -17.54
CA ALA A 60 1.03 15.62 -18.27
C ALA A 60 1.41 14.25 -18.83
N GLY A 61 0.75 13.19 -18.33
CA GLY A 61 1.09 11.81 -18.70
C GLY A 61 2.40 11.31 -18.09
N GLY A 62 2.60 9.99 -18.16
CA GLY A 62 3.82 9.34 -17.66
C GLY A 62 3.68 8.68 -16.29
N PRO A 63 4.79 8.21 -15.73
CA PRO A 63 4.78 7.54 -14.44
C PRO A 63 4.50 8.52 -13.31
N LEU A 64 3.76 8.03 -12.34
CA LEU A 64 3.45 8.69 -11.08
C LEU A 64 3.91 7.74 -9.99
N VAL A 65 5.01 8.08 -9.33
CA VAL A 65 5.57 7.28 -8.24
C VAL A 65 5.72 8.17 -7.02
N SER A 66 5.06 7.77 -5.95
CA SER A 66 5.14 8.47 -4.68
C SER A 66 5.45 7.46 -3.57
N MET A 67 6.32 7.84 -2.64
CA MET A 67 6.76 6.98 -1.55
C MET A 67 6.65 7.66 -0.19
N ILE A 68 6.60 6.87 0.88
CA ILE A 68 6.65 7.36 2.25
C ILE A 68 8.03 7.96 2.54
N LYS A 69 8.08 9.21 3.07
CA LYS A 69 9.33 9.97 3.30
C LYS A 69 10.24 9.37 4.37
N ASP A 70 9.67 9.03 5.52
CA ASP A 70 10.43 8.69 6.72
C ASP A 70 10.63 7.17 6.87
N TRP A 71 10.73 6.46 5.74
CA TRP A 71 11.00 5.04 5.72
C TRP A 71 12.40 4.74 6.27
N LYS A 72 12.52 3.64 7.00
CA LYS A 72 13.78 3.17 7.56
C LYS A 72 14.15 1.81 6.98
N ASP A 73 15.44 1.62 6.68
CA ASP A 73 15.93 0.40 6.06
C ASP A 73 15.73 -0.86 6.93
N GLU A 74 15.69 -0.70 8.27
CA GLU A 74 15.35 -1.81 9.16
C GLU A 74 13.91 -2.33 9.02
N TRP A 75 13.02 -1.62 8.34
CA TRP A 75 11.66 -2.08 8.03
C TRP A 75 11.67 -2.95 6.77
N SER A 76 12.33 -4.11 6.88
CA SER A 76 12.61 -4.99 5.74
C SER A 76 11.50 -6.01 5.47
N ASP A 77 10.82 -6.48 6.53
CA ASP A 77 9.73 -7.44 6.44
C ASP A 77 8.41 -6.76 6.82
N TYR A 78 7.50 -6.68 5.86
CA TYR A 78 6.26 -5.93 6.01
C TYR A 78 5.17 -6.44 5.08
N THR A 79 3.93 -6.09 5.43
CA THR A 79 2.76 -6.24 4.59
C THR A 79 2.30 -4.86 4.14
N ILE A 80 2.01 -4.70 2.86
CA ILE A 80 1.34 -3.52 2.32
C ILE A 80 -0.03 -3.94 1.82
N THR A 81 -1.05 -3.13 2.13
CA THR A 81 -2.39 -3.28 1.56
C THR A 81 -2.89 -1.90 1.13
N THR A 82 -3.54 -1.81 0.00
CA THR A 82 -4.23 -0.60 -0.46
C THR A 82 -5.41 -0.96 -1.34
N LYS A 83 -6.39 -0.08 -1.39
CA LYS A 83 -7.41 -0.10 -2.42
C LYS A 83 -7.01 0.81 -3.56
N ALA A 84 -7.22 0.38 -4.78
CA ALA A 84 -7.02 1.20 -5.96
C ALA A 84 -8.16 1.03 -6.95
N GLN A 85 -8.47 2.11 -7.65
CA GLN A 85 -9.52 2.18 -8.65
C GLN A 85 -8.94 2.85 -9.89
N GLY A 86 -9.05 2.20 -11.05
CA GLY A 86 -8.76 2.81 -12.33
C GLY A 86 -9.95 3.65 -12.80
N LEU A 87 -9.69 4.82 -13.30
CA LEU A 87 -10.71 5.75 -13.81
C LEU A 87 -10.65 5.89 -15.33
N ILE A 88 -9.56 5.43 -15.96
CA ILE A 88 -9.37 5.43 -17.42
C ILE A 88 -8.73 4.11 -17.86
N GLY A 89 -9.07 3.65 -19.07
CA GLY A 89 -8.69 2.33 -19.59
C GLY A 89 -7.20 2.13 -19.87
N ASP A 90 -6.45 3.17 -20.20
CA ASP A 90 -5.02 3.09 -20.54
C ASP A 90 -4.11 3.49 -19.36
N GLY A 91 -4.54 3.23 -18.13
CA GLY A 91 -3.78 3.54 -16.93
C GLY A 91 -3.17 2.31 -16.28
N ASP A 92 -2.10 2.54 -15.50
CA ASP A 92 -1.55 1.56 -14.58
C ASP A 92 -1.78 2.06 -13.15
N TRP A 93 -2.00 1.15 -12.20
CA TRP A 93 -2.14 1.51 -10.78
C TRP A 93 -1.84 0.34 -9.86
N GLY A 94 -1.27 0.64 -8.72
CA GLY A 94 -0.95 -0.37 -7.72
C GLY A 94 0.05 0.09 -6.66
N ILE A 95 0.71 -0.88 -6.07
CA ILE A 95 1.69 -0.71 -5.00
C ILE A 95 3.10 -0.64 -5.59
N ALA A 96 3.92 0.32 -5.11
CA ALA A 96 5.37 0.30 -5.28
C ALA A 96 6.03 -0.11 -3.95
N PHE A 97 7.07 -0.92 -4.01
CA PHE A 97 7.79 -1.36 -2.83
C PHE A 97 9.28 -1.56 -3.11
N ARG A 98 10.10 -1.60 -2.05
CA ARG A 98 11.56 -1.51 -2.17
C ARG A 98 11.99 -0.28 -2.96
N VAL A 99 11.27 0.83 -2.80
CA VAL A 99 11.48 2.05 -3.56
C VAL A 99 12.72 2.78 -3.06
N GLN A 100 13.76 2.87 -3.88
CA GLN A 100 14.95 3.68 -3.63
C GLN A 100 14.88 4.99 -4.42
N ASP A 101 14.48 4.88 -5.69
CA ASP A 101 14.24 6.00 -6.61
C ASP A 101 13.34 5.53 -7.77
N ILE A 102 13.13 6.40 -8.77
CA ILE A 102 12.29 6.10 -9.94
C ILE A 102 12.87 4.97 -10.82
N ALA A 103 14.19 4.76 -10.80
CA ALA A 103 14.86 3.74 -11.59
C ALA A 103 15.04 2.41 -10.83
N ASN A 104 14.77 2.40 -9.51
CA ASN A 104 15.02 1.28 -8.63
C ASN A 104 13.85 1.07 -7.68
N HIS A 105 12.90 0.22 -8.08
CA HIS A 105 11.75 -0.21 -7.27
C HIS A 105 11.09 -1.46 -7.87
N TYR A 106 10.24 -2.10 -7.10
CA TYR A 106 9.31 -3.11 -7.58
C TYR A 106 7.89 -2.57 -7.54
N SER A 107 7.02 -3.09 -8.42
CA SER A 107 5.60 -2.80 -8.35
C SER A 107 4.72 -4.05 -8.52
N TRP A 108 3.62 -4.07 -7.79
CA TRP A 108 2.50 -4.97 -7.96
C TRP A 108 1.31 -4.15 -8.41
N GLN A 109 0.91 -4.31 -9.66
CA GLN A 109 -0.01 -3.36 -10.28
C GLN A 109 -0.88 -4.00 -11.37
N PHE A 110 -1.99 -3.33 -11.68
CA PHE A 110 -2.68 -3.48 -12.95
C PHE A 110 -1.91 -2.71 -14.02
N CYS A 111 -1.74 -3.33 -15.18
CA CYS A 111 -1.08 -2.72 -16.35
C CYS A 111 -1.56 -3.44 -17.61
N ASN A 112 -2.01 -2.68 -18.62
CA ASN A 112 -2.42 -3.21 -19.93
C ASN A 112 -3.36 -4.42 -19.84
N GLY A 113 -4.42 -4.34 -19.04
CA GLY A 113 -5.41 -5.42 -18.90
C GLY A 113 -4.92 -6.63 -18.09
N SER A 114 -3.82 -6.53 -17.37
CA SER A 114 -3.24 -7.64 -16.62
C SER A 114 -2.75 -7.20 -15.26
N LEU A 115 -2.75 -8.13 -14.30
CA LEU A 115 -2.06 -8.00 -13.04
C LEU A 115 -0.61 -8.41 -13.24
N MET A 116 0.33 -7.51 -12.94
CA MET A 116 1.75 -7.68 -13.22
C MET A 116 2.61 -7.43 -11.99
N PHE A 117 3.63 -8.25 -11.82
CA PHE A 117 4.81 -7.90 -11.04
C PHE A 117 5.84 -7.28 -11.99
N ILE A 118 6.25 -6.06 -11.70
CA ILE A 118 7.20 -5.33 -12.55
C ILE A 118 8.41 -4.95 -11.70
N THR A 119 9.60 -5.14 -12.26
CA THR A 119 10.86 -4.72 -11.65
C THR A 119 11.45 -3.57 -12.43
N TYR A 120 11.89 -2.55 -11.70
CA TYR A 120 12.71 -1.46 -12.20
C TYR A 120 14.05 -1.54 -11.48
N VAL A 121 15.11 -1.86 -12.22
CA VAL A 121 16.47 -2.00 -11.66
C VAL A 121 17.44 -1.30 -12.60
N GLY A 122 18.12 -0.26 -12.09
CA GLY A 122 19.04 0.55 -12.89
C GLY A 122 18.35 1.21 -14.11
N GLY A 123 17.06 1.50 -14.01
CA GLY A 123 16.23 2.03 -15.10
C GLY A 123 15.72 0.99 -16.10
N GLY A 124 16.17 -0.26 -16.00
CA GLY A 124 15.61 -1.37 -16.79
C GLY A 124 14.26 -1.80 -16.23
N ARG A 125 13.26 -1.98 -17.12
CA ARG A 125 11.91 -2.45 -16.78
C ARG A 125 11.71 -3.88 -17.26
N VAL A 126 11.33 -4.79 -16.34
CA VAL A 126 10.98 -6.17 -16.69
C VAL A 126 9.59 -6.49 -16.14
N GLU A 127 8.72 -6.96 -17.02
CA GLU A 127 7.33 -7.28 -16.73
C GLU A 127 7.15 -8.78 -16.55
N SER A 128 6.41 -9.16 -15.51
CA SER A 128 5.97 -10.52 -15.29
C SER A 128 4.46 -10.54 -15.15
N VAL A 129 3.76 -10.99 -16.19
CA VAL A 129 2.30 -11.16 -16.15
C VAL A 129 1.98 -12.29 -15.17
N ILE A 130 1.18 -11.99 -14.16
CA ILE A 130 0.73 -12.93 -13.14
C ILE A 130 -0.65 -13.48 -13.51
N GLN A 131 -1.55 -12.58 -13.93
CA GLN A 131 -2.90 -12.94 -14.32
C GLN A 131 -3.47 -11.91 -15.30
N GLY A 132 -4.06 -12.36 -16.41
CA GLY A 132 -4.93 -11.54 -17.24
C GLY A 132 -6.21 -11.22 -16.48
N GLN A 133 -6.61 -9.96 -16.46
CA GLN A 133 -7.77 -9.51 -15.68
C GLN A 133 -8.84 -8.89 -16.57
N GLY A 134 -8.46 -8.36 -17.74
CA GLY A 134 -9.29 -7.41 -18.48
C GLY A 134 -9.33 -6.05 -17.77
N GLU A 135 -9.91 -5.07 -18.40
CA GLU A 135 -10.12 -3.77 -17.78
C GLU A 135 -11.29 -3.83 -16.81
N VAL A 136 -11.06 -3.38 -15.57
CA VAL A 136 -12.07 -3.21 -14.54
C VAL A 136 -11.98 -1.77 -14.06
N LEU A 137 -12.75 -0.90 -14.69
CA LEU A 137 -12.80 0.54 -14.37
C LEU A 137 -13.88 0.83 -13.33
N GLU A 138 -13.65 1.89 -12.57
CA GLU A 138 -14.59 2.41 -11.56
C GLU A 138 -14.97 1.41 -10.45
N GLU A 139 -14.21 0.31 -10.34
CA GLU A 139 -14.35 -0.64 -9.23
C GLU A 139 -13.13 -0.61 -8.32
N TRP A 140 -13.37 -0.58 -7.02
CA TRP A 140 -12.31 -0.67 -6.02
C TRP A 140 -11.76 -2.10 -5.95
N GLN A 141 -10.47 -2.22 -6.12
CA GLN A 141 -9.74 -3.48 -6.04
C GLN A 141 -8.71 -3.41 -4.92
N GLU A 142 -8.57 -4.48 -4.15
CA GLU A 142 -7.57 -4.57 -3.10
C GLU A 142 -6.27 -5.19 -3.65
N TYR A 143 -5.19 -4.48 -3.47
CA TYR A 143 -3.82 -4.93 -3.72
C TYR A 143 -3.13 -5.18 -2.40
N LYS A 144 -2.45 -6.34 -2.27
CA LYS A 144 -1.64 -6.64 -1.09
C LYS A 144 -0.34 -7.30 -1.50
N VAL A 145 0.75 -6.96 -0.80
CA VAL A 145 2.06 -7.59 -0.91
C VAL A 145 2.56 -7.94 0.49
N ASP A 146 2.88 -9.21 0.73
CA ASP A 146 3.63 -9.65 1.90
C ASP A 146 5.11 -9.77 1.50
N VAL A 147 5.96 -8.97 2.12
CA VAL A 147 7.40 -8.90 1.87
C VAL A 147 8.15 -9.60 2.99
N LYS A 148 8.94 -10.62 2.66
CA LYS A 148 9.81 -11.35 3.61
C LYS A 148 11.16 -11.62 2.96
N GLY A 149 12.17 -10.85 3.35
CA GLY A 149 13.47 -10.87 2.68
C GLY A 149 13.29 -10.57 1.18
N ASN A 150 13.74 -11.48 0.33
CA ASN A 150 13.63 -11.39 -1.13
C ASN A 150 12.39 -12.11 -1.72
N LYS A 151 11.50 -12.64 -0.87
CA LYS A 151 10.25 -13.29 -1.28
C LYS A 151 9.08 -12.32 -1.14
N PHE A 152 8.23 -12.26 -2.17
CA PHE A 152 7.05 -11.40 -2.25
C PHE A 152 5.82 -12.27 -2.58
N ASP A 153 4.85 -12.29 -1.67
CA ASP A 153 3.57 -12.94 -1.90
C ASP A 153 2.57 -11.88 -2.39
N LEU A 154 2.08 -12.04 -3.62
CA LEU A 154 1.25 -11.07 -4.34
C LEU A 154 -0.22 -11.47 -4.25
N TYR A 155 -1.04 -10.59 -3.70
CA TYR A 155 -2.47 -10.84 -3.51
C TYR A 155 -3.29 -9.79 -4.27
N PHE A 156 -4.45 -10.25 -4.73
CA PHE A 156 -5.46 -9.40 -5.34
C PHE A 156 -6.84 -9.81 -4.83
N ASN A 157 -7.61 -8.86 -4.33
CA ASN A 157 -8.93 -9.07 -3.71
C ASN A 157 -8.91 -10.22 -2.66
N GLY A 158 -7.92 -10.19 -1.76
CA GLY A 158 -7.75 -11.17 -0.70
C GLY A 158 -7.17 -12.53 -1.15
N LYS A 159 -7.01 -12.79 -2.44
CA LYS A 159 -6.50 -14.06 -2.96
C LYS A 159 -5.02 -13.99 -3.28
N LEU A 160 -4.21 -14.92 -2.73
CA LEU A 160 -2.82 -15.11 -3.16
C LEU A 160 -2.80 -15.60 -4.60
N LEU A 161 -2.19 -14.82 -5.49
CA LEU A 161 -2.05 -15.17 -6.90
C LEU A 161 -0.69 -15.80 -7.18
N LYS A 162 0.38 -15.26 -6.59
CA LYS A 162 1.75 -15.71 -6.87
C LYS A 162 2.68 -15.38 -5.73
N SER A 163 3.67 -16.26 -5.49
CA SER A 163 4.90 -15.94 -4.78
C SER A 163 6.00 -15.72 -5.80
N VAL A 164 6.71 -14.62 -5.69
CA VAL A 164 7.88 -14.29 -6.52
C VAL A 164 9.09 -14.07 -5.65
N THR A 165 10.29 -14.26 -6.20
CA THR A 165 11.56 -13.99 -5.52
C THR A 165 12.41 -13.10 -6.40
N HIS A 166 12.94 -12.02 -5.82
CA HIS A 166 13.86 -11.11 -6.51
C HIS A 166 14.79 -10.45 -5.49
N ASP A 167 16.08 -10.40 -5.77
CA ASP A 167 17.15 -10.03 -4.83
C ASP A 167 17.92 -8.75 -5.19
N ALA A 168 17.56 -8.07 -6.29
CA ALA A 168 18.28 -6.88 -6.72
C ALA A 168 18.10 -5.67 -5.78
N LEU A 169 16.97 -5.56 -5.07
CA LEU A 169 16.68 -4.48 -4.14
C LEU A 169 16.35 -5.06 -2.77
N GLU A 170 17.29 -4.96 -1.83
CA GLU A 170 17.14 -5.54 -0.48
C GLU A 170 16.36 -4.63 0.46
N THR A 171 16.48 -3.31 0.28
CA THR A 171 15.83 -2.28 1.10
C THR A 171 15.20 -1.20 0.24
N GLY A 172 14.37 -0.38 0.85
CA GLY A 172 13.73 0.75 0.20
C GLY A 172 12.35 1.00 0.76
N SER A 173 11.83 2.19 0.53
CA SER A 173 10.52 2.63 0.97
C SER A 173 9.39 1.87 0.30
N VAL A 174 8.17 2.14 0.73
CA VAL A 174 6.93 1.70 0.11
C VAL A 174 6.15 2.89 -0.41
N GLY A 175 5.29 2.66 -1.38
CA GLY A 175 4.51 3.71 -1.98
C GLY A 175 3.51 3.21 -3.02
N THR A 176 3.17 4.08 -3.93
CA THR A 176 2.21 3.84 -4.99
C THR A 176 2.87 3.99 -6.36
N PHE A 177 2.39 3.22 -7.31
CA PHE A 177 2.69 3.37 -8.72
C PHE A 177 1.39 3.63 -9.48
N SER A 178 1.44 4.60 -10.40
CA SER A 178 0.41 4.80 -11.39
C SER A 178 1.04 5.27 -12.69
N TRP A 179 0.36 5.03 -13.79
CA TRP A 179 0.70 5.60 -15.09
C TRP A 179 -0.57 6.13 -15.75
N ILE A 180 -0.50 7.30 -16.32
CA ILE A 180 -1.56 7.84 -17.17
C ILE A 180 -0.99 8.36 -18.47
N ASN A 181 -1.75 8.20 -19.56
CA ASN A 181 -1.42 8.81 -20.82
C ASN A 181 -1.74 10.31 -20.81
N ALA A 182 -0.93 11.10 -21.54
CA ALA A 182 -1.08 12.55 -21.58
C ALA A 182 -2.50 12.96 -22.03
N GLY A 183 -3.10 13.90 -21.31
CA GLY A 183 -4.43 14.41 -21.61
C GLY A 183 -5.60 13.58 -21.06
N LEU A 184 -5.33 12.41 -20.49
CA LEU A 184 -6.35 11.56 -19.90
C LEU A 184 -6.49 11.85 -18.39
N VAL A 185 -7.40 12.76 -18.07
CA VAL A 185 -7.79 13.08 -16.69
C VAL A 185 -9.31 13.00 -16.62
N VAL A 186 -9.83 12.29 -15.64
CA VAL A 186 -11.26 12.12 -15.42
C VAL A 186 -11.70 12.94 -14.21
N GLY A 187 -12.54 13.94 -14.46
CA GLY A 187 -13.08 14.78 -13.40
C GLY A 187 -11.99 15.49 -12.61
N ALA A 188 -12.04 15.34 -11.27
CA ALA A 188 -11.09 15.94 -10.34
C ALA A 188 -9.87 15.06 -10.05
N HIS A 189 -9.87 13.82 -10.52
CA HIS A 189 -8.84 12.82 -10.26
C HIS A 189 -8.12 12.49 -11.56
N GLY A 190 -6.87 12.02 -11.44
CA GLY A 190 -6.11 11.47 -12.56
C GLY A 190 -6.65 10.11 -13.03
N GLY A 191 -5.84 9.36 -13.72
CA GLY A 191 -6.24 8.05 -14.26
C GLY A 191 -6.47 6.95 -13.21
N ALA A 192 -6.07 7.18 -11.95
CA ALA A 192 -6.28 6.25 -10.84
C ALA A 192 -6.48 7.00 -9.52
N ALA A 193 -7.20 6.37 -8.61
CA ALA A 193 -7.38 6.78 -7.22
C ALA A 193 -6.99 5.64 -6.30
N LEU A 194 -6.36 5.98 -5.16
CA LEU A 194 -5.95 5.03 -4.12
C LEU A 194 -6.52 5.47 -2.78
N ASP A 195 -6.81 4.48 -1.94
CA ASP A 195 -7.34 4.68 -0.58
C ASP A 195 -6.84 3.57 0.36
N ASP A 196 -7.01 3.78 1.67
CA ASP A 196 -6.70 2.81 2.72
C ASP A 196 -5.28 2.21 2.56
N PHE A 197 -4.25 3.05 2.33
CA PHE A 197 -2.88 2.56 2.22
C PHE A 197 -2.33 2.20 3.60
N ASN A 198 -2.15 0.91 3.84
CA ASN A 198 -1.74 0.36 5.13
C ASN A 198 -0.43 -0.38 5.02
N VAL A 199 0.48 -0.15 5.97
CA VAL A 199 1.76 -0.87 6.08
C VAL A 199 1.89 -1.43 7.48
N GLU A 200 2.06 -2.74 7.58
CA GLU A 200 2.23 -3.46 8.84
C GLU A 200 3.56 -4.18 8.86
N GLY A 201 4.25 -4.16 10.00
CA GLY A 201 5.49 -4.89 10.15
C GLY A 201 6.21 -4.55 11.45
N LYS A 202 7.29 -5.29 11.71
CA LYS A 202 8.09 -5.07 12.90
C LYS A 202 8.80 -3.72 12.83
N GLY A 203 8.62 -2.88 13.84
CA GLY A 203 9.27 -1.58 13.95
C GLY A 203 8.57 -0.45 13.17
N ILE A 204 7.58 -0.77 12.35
CA ILE A 204 6.76 0.23 11.66
C ILE A 204 5.91 0.97 12.70
N PRO A 205 5.93 2.31 12.75
CA PRO A 205 5.17 3.06 13.75
C PRO A 205 3.67 2.91 13.51
N SER A 206 2.90 2.84 14.58
CA SER A 206 1.45 2.95 14.43
C SER A 206 1.07 4.40 14.14
N SER A 207 0.30 4.62 13.08
CA SER A 207 -0.40 5.88 12.92
C SER A 207 -1.39 6.04 14.08
N LYS A 208 -1.39 7.20 14.74
CA LYS A 208 -2.43 7.55 15.69
C LYS A 208 -3.70 7.94 14.93
N LEU A 209 -4.30 6.99 14.23
CA LEU A 209 -5.62 7.25 13.68
C LEU A 209 -6.63 7.21 14.82
N SER A 210 -7.45 8.23 14.90
CA SER A 210 -8.61 8.22 15.79
C SER A 210 -9.50 7.04 15.41
N VAL A 211 -10.03 6.35 16.40
CA VAL A 211 -10.86 5.13 16.29
C VAL A 211 -12.17 5.33 15.48
N GLU A 212 -12.36 6.48 14.86
CA GLU A 212 -13.56 6.84 14.09
C GLU A 212 -13.67 6.16 12.71
N SER A 213 -12.57 5.61 12.16
CA SER A 213 -12.57 5.03 10.81
C SER A 213 -13.40 3.75 10.66
N LYS A 214 -13.64 2.99 11.75
CA LYS A 214 -14.41 1.74 11.67
C LYS A 214 -15.90 1.90 11.38
N ASN A 215 -16.48 3.08 11.61
CA ASN A 215 -17.91 3.32 11.36
C ASN A 215 -18.22 3.91 9.96
N LYS A 216 -17.21 4.41 9.23
CA LYS A 216 -17.42 5.09 7.94
C LYS A 216 -17.62 4.14 6.77
N LEU A 217 -17.04 2.93 6.78
CA LEU A 217 -17.24 1.94 5.72
C LEU A 217 -18.72 1.57 5.49
N ALA A 218 -19.54 1.61 6.53
CA ALA A 218 -20.98 1.31 6.42
C ALA A 218 -21.82 2.47 5.84
N VAL A 219 -21.36 3.71 6.00
CA VAL A 219 -22.12 4.90 5.60
C VAL A 219 -21.84 5.29 4.14
N THR A 220 -20.60 5.13 3.67
CA THR A 220 -20.22 5.46 2.29
C THR A 220 -20.86 4.48 1.29
N TRP A 221 -21.00 3.20 1.64
CA TRP A 221 -21.71 2.19 0.82
C TRP A 221 -23.21 2.44 0.71
N ALA A 222 -23.84 3.11 1.70
CA ALA A 222 -25.26 3.45 1.67
C ALA A 222 -25.55 4.69 0.82
N GLY A 223 -24.58 5.60 0.64
CA GLY A 223 -24.70 6.83 -0.16
C GLY A 223 -24.58 6.61 -1.68
N LEU A 224 -23.91 5.56 -2.11
CA LEU A 224 -23.67 5.24 -3.53
C LEU A 224 -24.80 4.42 -4.20
N LYS A 225 -25.86 4.08 -3.46
CA LYS A 225 -27.04 3.34 -3.98
C LYS A 225 -28.26 4.22 -4.23
N LYS A 226 -28.06 5.51 -4.56
CA LYS A 226 -29.16 6.38 -5.01
C LYS A 226 -28.90 6.88 -6.40
#